data_8a3bc149ca5a54cf9ab3d912018ab6e5
#
_entry.id   8a3bc149ca5a54cf9ab3d912018ab6e5
#
_cell.length_a   1.000
_cell.length_b   1.000
_cell.length_c   1.000
_cell.angle_alpha   90.00
_cell.angle_beta   90.00
_cell.angle_gamma   90.00
#
_symmetry.space_group_name_H-M   'P 1'
#
loop_
_entity.id
_entity.type
_entity.pdbx_description
1 polymer ?
#
loop_
_entity_poly.entity_id
_entity_poly.type
_entity_poly.pdbx_seq_one_letter_code
_entity_poly.pdbx_strand_id
1 'polypeptide(L)'
;MKNKLINTLAFVGIALISTACSQNTQSQVQQPNETPDKPWSVKMVESEMARWPESWQLDFQPKLKWDYCHGLELQAMLDVYDRYGDDKIYEYALAYADTMVNADGTIKMYKREEFSLDRVNSGKFLFRIYEQTKDEKYKKALALMRSQFEDHPRNEDGGFWHKKIYPNQVWLDGIYMGAPFYAEYAFRNNEVGVYQDIINQFLMAARHTYDPITDLYKHACDVSRKEKWADPVTGQSQHSWGRALGWYAMAFVDALEFIPQHEAGRDSMIITLNKVAQQIKRLQDEKTGLWYQVLDRSGDEGNYLESSCSVMFVYTLFKAVRKGYVDPSYLAVAEKGYKGVLEHFITTDDKGMISITKACAVAGLGGKNYRMGDYDYYINEQIRDNDPKAVGPFIMASLEWERLQEVRKIVNN
;
A
#
# COMPACT_ATOMS: atom_id res chain seq x y z
N MET A 1 6.26 -26.66 33.84
CA MET A 1 5.35 -26.62 35.00
C MET A 1 4.26 -25.60 34.71
N LYS A 2 3.02 -26.07 34.78
CA LYS A 2 1.79 -25.33 34.42
C LYS A 2 1.44 -24.37 35.55
N ASN A 3 1.00 -23.15 35.24
CA ASN A 3 0.13 -22.39 36.13
C ASN A 3 -0.97 -21.73 35.32
N LYS A 4 -2.15 -22.30 35.48
CA LYS A 4 -3.45 -21.71 35.12
C LYS A 4 -3.88 -20.80 36.27
N LEU A 5 -4.30 -19.59 35.99
CA LEU A 5 -5.10 -18.77 36.92
C LEU A 5 -6.52 -18.66 36.34
N ILE A 6 -7.44 -19.24 37.08
CA ILE A 6 -8.88 -19.13 36.89
C ILE A 6 -9.34 -17.98 37.82
N ASN A 7 -10.02 -16.98 37.30
CA ASN A 7 -10.75 -16.00 38.10
C ASN A 7 -12.24 -16.22 37.97
N THR A 8 -12.82 -16.52 39.11
CA THR A 8 -14.23 -16.78 39.39
C THR A 8 -14.98 -15.46 39.52
N LEU A 9 -16.06 -15.28 38.78
CA LEU A 9 -17.02 -14.19 38.95
C LEU A 9 -18.17 -14.65 39.89
N ALA A 10 -18.39 -13.87 40.94
CA ALA A 10 -19.47 -14.07 41.92
C ALA A 10 -20.77 -13.43 41.41
N PHE A 11 -21.86 -14.22 41.47
CA PHE A 11 -23.24 -13.78 41.27
C PHE A 11 -23.78 -13.15 42.56
N VAL A 12 -24.36 -11.95 42.44
CA VAL A 12 -25.27 -11.41 43.45
C VAL A 12 -26.67 -11.32 42.86
N GLY A 13 -27.56 -12.11 43.42
CA GLY A 13 -28.97 -12.08 43.06
C GLY A 13 -29.73 -11.00 43.83
N ILE A 14 -30.65 -10.31 43.19
CA ILE A 14 -31.67 -9.45 43.81
C ILE A 14 -33.06 -9.84 43.29
N ALA A 15 -33.99 -9.93 44.23
CA ALA A 15 -35.30 -10.52 44.18
C ALA A 15 -36.32 -9.70 43.36
N LEU A 16 -37.32 -10.46 42.85
CA LEU A 16 -38.51 -10.05 42.13
C LEU A 16 -39.49 -9.26 43.03
N ILE A 17 -40.04 -8.18 42.51
CA ILE A 17 -41.35 -7.65 42.88
C ILE A 17 -42.20 -7.57 41.61
N SER A 18 -43.25 -8.36 41.57
CA SER A 18 -44.29 -8.39 40.54
C SER A 18 -45.30 -7.27 40.77
N THR A 19 -45.52 -6.41 39.78
CA THR A 19 -46.78 -5.64 39.68
C THR A 19 -47.32 -5.73 38.27
N ALA A 20 -48.50 -6.32 38.18
CA ALA A 20 -49.28 -6.43 36.95
C ALA A 20 -49.94 -5.10 36.62
N CYS A 21 -49.87 -4.62 35.39
CA CYS A 21 -50.87 -3.76 34.79
C CYS A 21 -50.81 -3.75 33.26
N SER A 22 -51.97 -4.08 32.69
CA SER A 22 -52.60 -3.68 31.42
C SER A 22 -51.82 -3.82 30.10
N GLN A 23 -52.27 -4.74 29.33
CA GLN A 23 -52.01 -4.88 27.88
C GLN A 23 -52.47 -3.64 27.12
N ASN A 24 -51.49 -2.97 26.49
CA ASN A 24 -51.76 -2.05 25.38
C ASN A 24 -51.05 -2.62 24.16
N THR A 25 -51.82 -3.22 23.25
CA THR A 25 -51.35 -3.76 21.97
C THR A 25 -51.02 -2.60 21.04
N GLN A 26 -49.81 -2.07 21.15
CA GLN A 26 -49.25 -1.25 20.08
C GLN A 26 -48.58 -2.19 19.06
N SER A 27 -49.16 -2.22 17.85
CA SER A 27 -48.54 -2.82 16.67
C SER A 27 -47.12 -2.27 16.52
N GLN A 28 -46.12 -3.06 16.83
CA GLN A 28 -44.75 -2.78 16.45
C GLN A 28 -44.69 -2.81 14.94
N VAL A 29 -44.59 -1.64 14.31
CA VAL A 29 -44.13 -1.52 12.94
C VAL A 29 -42.71 -2.06 12.97
N GLN A 30 -42.50 -3.25 12.43
CA GLN A 30 -41.17 -3.77 12.15
C GLN A 30 -40.48 -2.75 11.21
N GLN A 31 -39.50 -2.02 11.74
CA GLN A 31 -38.55 -1.31 10.89
C GLN A 31 -37.91 -2.35 9.96
N PRO A 32 -37.79 -2.07 8.67
CA PRO A 32 -37.05 -2.96 7.78
C PRO A 32 -35.68 -3.20 8.40
N ASN A 33 -35.26 -4.45 8.50
CA ASN A 33 -33.89 -4.83 8.84
C ASN A 33 -32.99 -4.17 7.78
N GLU A 34 -32.46 -2.99 8.06
CA GLU A 34 -31.35 -2.44 7.30
C GLU A 34 -30.20 -3.41 7.48
N THR A 35 -29.90 -4.18 6.45
CA THR A 35 -28.63 -4.93 6.38
C THR A 35 -27.51 -3.93 6.67
N PRO A 36 -26.64 -4.19 7.65
CA PRO A 36 -25.55 -3.28 7.96
C PRO A 36 -24.80 -2.92 6.68
N ASP A 37 -24.59 -1.63 6.46
CA ASP A 37 -23.87 -1.17 5.25
C ASP A 37 -22.49 -1.85 5.20
N LYS A 38 -22.19 -2.51 4.06
CA LYS A 38 -20.93 -3.25 3.90
C LYS A 38 -19.73 -2.33 4.09
N PRO A 39 -18.64 -2.81 4.70
CA PRO A 39 -17.39 -2.05 4.80
C PRO A 39 -16.87 -1.60 3.45
N TRP A 40 -16.23 -0.43 3.40
CA TRP A 40 -15.70 0.13 2.15
C TRP A 40 -14.64 -0.76 1.50
N SER A 41 -13.82 -1.46 2.31
CA SER A 41 -12.86 -2.44 1.81
C SER A 41 -13.55 -3.58 1.07
N VAL A 42 -14.62 -4.13 1.62
CA VAL A 42 -15.41 -5.21 1.01
C VAL A 42 -16.11 -4.72 -0.25
N LYS A 43 -16.76 -3.55 -0.21
CA LYS A 43 -17.41 -2.96 -1.40
C LYS A 43 -16.45 -2.80 -2.57
N MET A 44 -15.22 -2.33 -2.31
CA MET A 44 -14.22 -2.17 -3.38
C MET A 44 -13.78 -3.51 -3.94
N VAL A 45 -13.49 -4.51 -3.11
CA VAL A 45 -13.10 -5.85 -3.58
C VAL A 45 -14.21 -6.48 -4.42
N GLU A 46 -15.46 -6.44 -3.96
CA GLU A 46 -16.59 -6.97 -4.72
C GLU A 46 -16.77 -6.25 -6.06
N SER A 47 -16.56 -4.92 -6.08
CA SER A 47 -16.64 -4.12 -7.30
C SER A 47 -15.53 -4.46 -8.30
N GLU A 48 -14.30 -4.68 -7.82
CA GLU A 48 -13.18 -5.09 -8.69
C GLU A 48 -13.36 -6.50 -9.24
N MET A 49 -13.76 -7.47 -8.41
CA MET A 49 -14.05 -8.82 -8.87
C MET A 49 -15.21 -8.86 -9.88
N ALA A 50 -16.21 -7.96 -9.75
CA ALA A 50 -17.29 -7.84 -10.73
C ALA A 50 -16.83 -7.19 -12.04
N ARG A 51 -15.90 -6.21 -11.99
CA ARG A 51 -15.29 -5.58 -13.18
C ARG A 51 -14.38 -6.53 -13.95
N TRP A 52 -13.62 -7.30 -13.19
CA TRP A 52 -12.57 -8.18 -13.69
C TRP A 52 -12.84 -9.62 -13.23
N PRO A 53 -13.77 -10.35 -13.88
CA PRO A 53 -14.13 -11.71 -13.44
C PRO A 53 -12.93 -12.67 -13.38
N GLU A 54 -11.93 -12.45 -14.23
CA GLU A 54 -10.67 -13.20 -14.23
C GLU A 54 -9.56 -12.33 -13.59
N SER A 55 -8.94 -12.79 -12.53
CA SER A 55 -7.95 -12.03 -11.76
C SER A 55 -6.72 -11.54 -12.55
N TRP A 56 -6.40 -12.19 -13.66
CA TRP A 56 -5.34 -11.73 -14.56
C TRP A 56 -5.71 -10.48 -15.38
N GLN A 57 -7.00 -10.11 -15.44
CA GLN A 57 -7.49 -8.91 -16.13
C GLN A 57 -7.30 -7.62 -15.34
N LEU A 58 -6.99 -7.72 -14.06
CA LEU A 58 -6.64 -6.55 -13.24
C LEU A 58 -5.64 -5.64 -13.97
N ASP A 59 -5.66 -4.34 -13.66
CA ASP A 59 -4.87 -3.31 -14.36
C ASP A 59 -5.21 -3.20 -15.86
N PHE A 60 -6.48 -3.45 -16.24
CA PHE A 60 -6.95 -3.32 -17.63
C PHE A 60 -6.14 -4.22 -18.60
N GLN A 61 -5.64 -5.37 -18.16
CA GLN A 61 -4.78 -6.20 -18.99
C GLN A 61 -5.56 -6.98 -20.04
N PRO A 62 -5.21 -6.87 -21.33
CA PRO A 62 -5.82 -7.66 -22.39
C PRO A 62 -5.20 -9.06 -22.54
N LYS A 63 -4.14 -9.37 -21.79
CA LYS A 63 -3.38 -10.63 -21.80
C LYS A 63 -2.65 -10.83 -20.48
N LEU A 64 -2.22 -12.05 -20.23
CA LEU A 64 -1.44 -12.39 -19.03
C LEU A 64 -0.23 -11.47 -18.87
N LYS A 65 -0.01 -10.99 -17.65
CA LYS A 65 1.11 -10.15 -17.28
C LYS A 65 1.49 -10.41 -15.82
N TRP A 66 2.77 -10.53 -15.53
CA TRP A 66 3.32 -10.51 -14.17
C TRP A 66 3.76 -9.08 -13.87
N ASP A 67 2.96 -8.35 -13.13
CA ASP A 67 3.17 -6.93 -12.89
C ASP A 67 2.86 -6.51 -11.45
N TYR A 68 3.50 -5.42 -11.00
CA TYR A 68 3.36 -4.90 -9.64
C TYR A 68 1.92 -4.52 -9.27
N CYS A 69 1.10 -4.12 -10.24
CA CYS A 69 -0.31 -3.78 -10.01
C CYS A 69 -1.10 -4.99 -9.49
N HIS A 70 -0.91 -6.17 -10.10
CA HIS A 70 -1.54 -7.41 -9.62
C HIS A 70 -1.10 -7.75 -8.19
N GLY A 71 0.20 -7.68 -7.91
CA GLY A 71 0.72 -7.95 -6.56
C GLY A 71 0.18 -7.00 -5.51
N LEU A 72 0.05 -5.71 -5.83
CA LEU A 72 -0.50 -4.70 -4.94
C LEU A 72 -1.97 -4.97 -4.60
N GLU A 73 -2.78 -5.21 -5.62
CA GLU A 73 -4.22 -5.32 -5.47
C GLU A 73 -4.63 -6.66 -4.87
N LEU A 74 -4.05 -7.77 -5.33
CA LEU A 74 -4.29 -9.10 -4.75
C LEU A 74 -3.82 -9.18 -3.30
N GLN A 75 -2.72 -8.50 -2.95
CA GLN A 75 -2.29 -8.38 -1.55
C GLN A 75 -3.37 -7.69 -0.71
N ALA A 76 -3.92 -6.56 -1.19
CA ALA A 76 -4.97 -5.83 -0.49
C ALA A 76 -6.28 -6.64 -0.39
N MET A 77 -6.63 -7.39 -1.43
CA MET A 77 -7.79 -8.30 -1.42
C MET A 77 -7.61 -9.42 -0.39
N LEU A 78 -6.42 -10.02 -0.30
CA LEU A 78 -6.14 -11.03 0.72
C LEU A 78 -6.14 -10.45 2.16
N ASP A 79 -5.83 -9.15 2.35
CA ASP A 79 -6.01 -8.49 3.65
C ASP A 79 -7.49 -8.41 4.04
N VAL A 80 -8.40 -8.26 3.06
CA VAL A 80 -9.86 -8.34 3.28
C VAL A 80 -10.29 -9.77 3.60
N TYR A 81 -9.78 -10.76 2.88
CA TYR A 81 -10.01 -12.17 3.20
C TYR A 81 -9.59 -12.52 4.63
N ASP A 82 -8.39 -12.13 5.04
CA ASP A 82 -7.88 -12.38 6.40
C ASP A 82 -8.79 -11.78 7.48
N ARG A 83 -9.50 -10.70 7.18
CA ARG A 83 -10.39 -10.04 8.12
C ARG A 83 -11.82 -10.57 8.14
N TYR A 84 -12.38 -10.87 6.97
CA TYR A 84 -13.81 -11.16 6.81
C TYR A 84 -14.11 -12.62 6.41
N GLY A 85 -13.11 -13.37 5.94
CA GLY A 85 -13.23 -14.81 5.68
C GLY A 85 -14.05 -15.18 4.45
N ASP A 86 -14.17 -14.29 3.45
CA ASP A 86 -14.87 -14.63 2.20
C ASP A 86 -13.93 -15.41 1.26
N ASP A 87 -14.16 -16.73 1.18
CA ASP A 87 -13.36 -17.65 0.38
C ASP A 87 -13.27 -17.28 -1.11
N LYS A 88 -14.27 -16.59 -1.66
CA LYS A 88 -14.25 -16.14 -3.06
C LYS A 88 -13.09 -15.19 -3.35
N ILE A 89 -12.73 -14.36 -2.37
CA ILE A 89 -11.59 -13.43 -2.49
C ILE A 89 -10.28 -14.23 -2.55
N TYR A 90 -10.15 -15.25 -1.70
CA TYR A 90 -9.00 -16.13 -1.70
C TYR A 90 -8.89 -16.92 -3.01
N GLU A 91 -9.99 -17.54 -3.47
CA GLU A 91 -10.06 -18.27 -4.72
C GLU A 91 -9.69 -17.41 -5.93
N TYR A 92 -10.11 -16.13 -5.93
CA TYR A 92 -9.76 -15.16 -6.96
C TYR A 92 -8.25 -14.88 -7.01
N ALA A 93 -7.61 -14.68 -5.86
CA ALA A 93 -6.16 -14.50 -5.79
C ALA A 93 -5.40 -15.79 -6.14
N LEU A 94 -5.88 -16.96 -5.68
CA LEU A 94 -5.32 -18.26 -5.99
C LEU A 94 -5.36 -18.55 -7.51
N ALA A 95 -6.45 -18.19 -8.18
CA ALA A 95 -6.58 -18.38 -9.63
C ALA A 95 -5.48 -17.65 -10.42
N TYR A 96 -5.10 -16.43 -10.01
CA TYR A 96 -3.97 -15.72 -10.61
C TYR A 96 -2.64 -16.42 -10.30
N ALA A 97 -2.43 -16.84 -9.05
CA ALA A 97 -1.22 -17.55 -8.65
C ALA A 97 -1.04 -18.84 -9.46
N ASP A 98 -2.11 -19.65 -9.60
CA ASP A 98 -2.13 -20.88 -10.37
C ASP A 98 -1.89 -20.64 -11.85
N THR A 99 -2.43 -19.54 -12.39
CA THR A 99 -2.23 -19.16 -13.78
C THR A 99 -0.79 -18.79 -14.06
N MET A 100 -0.12 -18.10 -13.12
CA MET A 100 1.19 -17.50 -13.36
C MET A 100 2.37 -18.36 -12.90
N VAL A 101 2.20 -19.21 -11.88
CA VAL A 101 3.28 -20.03 -11.30
C VAL A 101 3.21 -21.46 -11.83
N ASN A 102 4.28 -21.90 -12.52
CA ASN A 102 4.41 -23.26 -13.03
C ASN A 102 4.77 -24.25 -11.89
N ALA A 103 4.56 -25.55 -12.14
CA ALA A 103 4.82 -26.62 -11.15
C ALA A 103 6.28 -26.67 -10.64
N ASP A 104 7.23 -26.22 -11.45
CA ASP A 104 8.64 -26.15 -11.09
C ASP A 104 9.01 -24.88 -10.29
N GLY A 105 8.06 -23.95 -10.10
CA GLY A 105 8.24 -22.66 -9.41
C GLY A 105 8.69 -21.52 -10.33
N THR A 106 8.86 -21.76 -11.63
CA THR A 106 9.07 -20.67 -12.58
C THR A 106 7.80 -19.85 -12.74
N ILE A 107 7.95 -18.55 -13.04
CA ILE A 107 6.84 -17.61 -13.14
C ILE A 107 6.72 -17.13 -14.58
N LYS A 108 5.52 -17.26 -15.16
CA LYS A 108 5.23 -16.76 -16.51
C LYS A 108 5.46 -15.24 -16.56
N MET A 109 6.09 -14.77 -17.62
CA MET A 109 6.40 -13.36 -17.87
C MET A 109 7.37 -12.70 -16.85
N TYR A 110 7.94 -13.45 -15.90
CA TYR A 110 9.03 -13.01 -15.04
C TYR A 110 10.37 -13.44 -15.64
N LYS A 111 11.28 -12.50 -15.73
CA LYS A 111 12.67 -12.73 -16.17
C LYS A 111 13.61 -12.10 -15.14
N ARG A 112 14.28 -12.95 -14.38
CA ARG A 112 15.18 -12.53 -13.31
C ARG A 112 16.26 -11.57 -13.81
N GLU A 113 16.78 -11.80 -15.02
CA GLU A 113 17.88 -11.05 -15.64
C GLU A 113 17.50 -9.62 -16.05
N GLU A 114 16.21 -9.28 -16.05
CA GLU A 114 15.73 -7.91 -16.22
C GLU A 114 16.00 -7.05 -14.98
N PHE A 115 16.25 -7.69 -13.86
CA PHE A 115 16.50 -7.02 -12.56
C PHE A 115 15.51 -5.86 -12.34
N SER A 116 14.23 -6.15 -12.52
CA SER A 116 13.16 -5.18 -12.31
C SER A 116 12.58 -5.36 -10.91
N LEU A 117 12.68 -4.33 -10.07
CA LEU A 117 12.07 -4.34 -8.75
C LEU A 117 10.54 -4.41 -8.85
N ASP A 118 9.92 -3.81 -9.86
CA ASP A 118 8.48 -3.89 -10.09
C ASP A 118 7.99 -5.35 -10.15
N ARG A 119 8.78 -6.24 -10.77
CA ARG A 119 8.42 -7.65 -10.92
C ARG A 119 8.48 -8.43 -9.60
N VAL A 120 9.21 -7.93 -8.62
CA VAL A 120 9.29 -8.51 -7.28
C VAL A 120 8.02 -8.17 -6.48
N ASN A 121 7.51 -6.95 -6.57
CA ASN A 121 6.26 -6.57 -5.89
C ASN A 121 5.09 -7.47 -6.28
N SER A 122 5.09 -7.97 -7.52
CA SER A 122 4.06 -8.89 -8.02
C SER A 122 3.91 -10.15 -7.16
N GLY A 123 4.95 -10.55 -6.45
CA GLY A 123 4.99 -11.80 -5.69
C GLY A 123 4.63 -11.69 -4.22
N LYS A 124 4.35 -10.52 -3.69
CA LYS A 124 4.06 -10.37 -2.24
C LYS A 124 2.87 -11.20 -1.78
N PHE A 125 1.81 -11.26 -2.55
CA PHE A 125 0.62 -12.05 -2.22
C PHE A 125 0.89 -13.57 -2.16
N LEU A 126 1.95 -14.06 -2.83
CA LEU A 126 2.30 -15.49 -2.83
C LEU A 126 2.72 -16.02 -1.45
N PHE A 127 3.17 -15.16 -0.53
CA PHE A 127 3.44 -15.61 0.85
C PHE A 127 2.19 -16.20 1.50
N ARG A 128 1.03 -15.53 1.33
CA ARG A 128 -0.25 -16.03 1.87
C ARG A 128 -0.75 -17.24 1.12
N ILE A 129 -0.61 -17.26 -0.21
CA ILE A 129 -1.00 -18.42 -1.01
C ILE A 129 -0.19 -19.66 -0.57
N TYR A 130 1.14 -19.51 -0.39
CA TYR A 130 1.97 -20.61 0.14
C TYR A 130 1.58 -21.00 1.57
N GLU A 131 1.29 -20.03 2.43
CA GLU A 131 0.90 -20.28 3.81
C GLU A 131 -0.38 -21.13 3.91
N GLN A 132 -1.34 -20.92 3.04
CA GLN A 132 -2.60 -21.66 3.01
C GLN A 132 -2.48 -23.02 2.29
N THR A 133 -1.84 -23.03 1.13
CA THR A 133 -1.79 -24.23 0.27
C THR A 133 -0.70 -25.22 0.64
N LYS A 134 0.42 -24.73 1.19
CA LYS A 134 1.69 -25.47 1.38
C LYS A 134 2.24 -26.08 0.08
N ASP A 135 1.79 -25.61 -1.08
CA ASP A 135 2.29 -26.07 -2.37
C ASP A 135 3.69 -25.52 -2.63
N GLU A 136 4.67 -26.43 -2.77
CA GLU A 136 6.09 -26.11 -2.94
C GLU A 136 6.40 -25.26 -4.19
N LYS A 137 5.51 -25.23 -5.18
CA LYS A 137 5.71 -24.36 -6.38
C LYS A 137 5.74 -22.88 -5.98
N TYR A 138 4.91 -22.44 -5.03
CA TYR A 138 4.90 -21.05 -4.57
C TYR A 138 6.14 -20.70 -3.74
N LYS A 139 6.61 -21.63 -2.90
CA LYS A 139 7.87 -21.46 -2.17
C LYS A 139 9.07 -21.31 -3.12
N LYS A 140 9.11 -22.12 -4.17
CA LYS A 140 10.15 -22.02 -5.22
C LYS A 140 10.06 -20.69 -5.97
N ALA A 141 8.83 -20.21 -6.28
CA ALA A 141 8.62 -18.93 -6.93
C ALA A 141 9.08 -17.76 -6.04
N LEU A 142 8.77 -17.79 -4.75
CA LEU A 142 9.26 -16.81 -3.77
C LEU A 142 10.80 -16.83 -3.69
N ALA A 143 11.43 -18.02 -3.64
CA ALA A 143 12.88 -18.17 -3.65
C ALA A 143 13.52 -17.66 -4.95
N LEU A 144 12.88 -17.88 -6.10
CA LEU A 144 13.33 -17.36 -7.38
C LEU A 144 13.36 -15.82 -7.38
N MET A 145 12.30 -15.18 -6.88
CA MET A 145 12.27 -13.71 -6.78
C MET A 145 13.28 -13.19 -5.75
N ARG A 146 13.44 -13.88 -4.61
CA ARG A 146 14.45 -13.54 -3.61
C ARG A 146 15.87 -13.59 -4.19
N SER A 147 16.17 -14.58 -5.02
CA SER A 147 17.49 -14.73 -5.65
C SER A 147 17.88 -13.54 -6.53
N GLN A 148 16.91 -12.74 -7.01
CA GLN A 148 17.21 -11.53 -7.78
C GLN A 148 18.07 -10.55 -6.99
N PHE A 149 17.91 -10.45 -5.68
CA PHE A 149 18.65 -9.49 -4.84
C PHE A 149 20.13 -9.86 -4.62
N GLU A 150 20.53 -11.10 -4.92
CA GLU A 150 21.90 -11.58 -4.72
C GLU A 150 22.91 -10.88 -5.63
N ASP A 151 22.51 -10.64 -6.87
CA ASP A 151 23.33 -10.04 -7.91
C ASP A 151 22.63 -8.87 -8.62
N HIS A 152 21.58 -8.32 -7.99
CA HIS A 152 20.90 -7.13 -8.50
C HIS A 152 21.88 -5.98 -8.66
N PRO A 153 21.94 -5.31 -9.83
CA PRO A 153 22.85 -4.19 -10.04
C PRO A 153 22.66 -3.09 -9.00
N ARG A 154 23.78 -2.55 -8.52
CA ARG A 154 23.81 -1.54 -7.46
C ARG A 154 24.60 -0.32 -7.89
N ASN A 155 24.27 0.82 -7.32
CA ASN A 155 25.11 2.01 -7.36
C ASN A 155 26.28 1.90 -6.36
N GLU A 156 27.13 2.91 -6.32
CA GLU A 156 28.31 2.93 -5.45
C GLU A 156 28.00 2.90 -3.94
N ASP A 157 26.81 3.34 -3.54
CA ASP A 157 26.33 3.32 -2.14
C ASP A 157 25.63 1.99 -1.77
N GLY A 158 25.62 1.02 -2.67
CA GLY A 158 24.96 -0.28 -2.48
C GLY A 158 23.46 -0.27 -2.77
N GLY A 159 22.88 0.85 -3.21
CA GLY A 159 21.47 0.94 -3.58
C GLY A 159 21.14 0.18 -4.85
N PHE A 160 20.02 -0.55 -4.85
CA PHE A 160 19.55 -1.24 -6.04
C PHE A 160 19.17 -0.25 -7.15
N TRP A 161 19.57 -0.53 -8.39
CA TRP A 161 18.96 0.12 -9.54
C TRP A 161 17.47 -0.22 -9.58
N HIS A 162 16.64 0.73 -9.96
CA HIS A 162 15.22 0.45 -10.08
C HIS A 162 14.93 -0.70 -11.07
N LYS A 163 15.66 -0.71 -12.19
CA LYS A 163 15.67 -1.76 -13.24
C LYS A 163 17.02 -1.77 -13.93
N LYS A 164 17.41 -2.91 -14.50
CA LYS A 164 18.63 -3.00 -15.30
C LYS A 164 18.71 -1.97 -16.43
N ILE A 165 17.55 -1.64 -17.04
CA ILE A 165 17.46 -0.62 -18.10
C ILE A 165 17.57 0.83 -17.60
N TYR A 166 17.64 1.05 -16.29
CA TYR A 166 17.82 2.35 -15.63
C TYR A 166 19.05 2.31 -14.72
N PRO A 167 20.27 2.26 -15.34
CA PRO A 167 21.51 2.11 -14.59
C PRO A 167 21.74 3.31 -13.65
N ASN A 168 22.16 3.01 -12.42
CA ASN A 168 22.43 3.97 -11.35
C ASN A 168 21.22 4.80 -10.89
N GLN A 169 20.00 4.46 -11.29
CA GLN A 169 18.82 5.22 -10.90
C GLN A 169 18.16 4.63 -9.65
N VAL A 170 17.95 5.48 -8.66
CA VAL A 170 17.20 5.22 -7.44
C VAL A 170 15.86 5.93 -7.54
N TRP A 171 14.78 5.19 -7.51
CA TRP A 171 13.42 5.72 -7.54
C TRP A 171 12.74 5.39 -6.21
N LEU A 172 11.95 6.32 -5.68
CA LEU A 172 11.17 6.08 -4.46
C LEU A 172 10.22 4.88 -4.64
N ASP A 173 9.66 4.74 -5.84
CA ASP A 173 8.83 3.60 -6.26
C ASP A 173 9.55 2.26 -6.02
N GLY A 174 10.82 2.19 -6.38
CA GLY A 174 11.64 0.98 -6.27
C GLY A 174 11.77 0.47 -4.84
N ILE A 175 11.72 1.37 -3.86
CA ILE A 175 11.77 0.97 -2.45
C ILE A 175 10.54 0.15 -2.08
N TYR A 176 9.34 0.58 -2.48
CA TYR A 176 8.13 -0.22 -2.27
C TYR A 176 8.12 -1.52 -3.06
N MET A 177 8.63 -1.46 -4.30
CA MET A 177 8.62 -2.62 -5.19
C MET A 177 9.48 -3.77 -4.68
N GLY A 178 10.60 -3.48 -4.00
CA GLY A 178 11.53 -4.52 -3.55
C GLY A 178 11.59 -4.74 -2.05
N ALA A 179 11.69 -3.68 -1.25
CA ALA A 179 12.07 -3.80 0.15
C ALA A 179 11.04 -4.50 1.06
N PRO A 180 9.71 -4.28 0.95
CA PRO A 180 8.74 -5.03 1.76
C PRO A 180 8.76 -6.54 1.47
N PHE A 181 8.86 -6.95 0.20
CA PHE A 181 9.03 -8.35 -0.15
C PHE A 181 10.31 -8.95 0.47
N TYR A 182 11.42 -8.22 0.34
CA TYR A 182 12.71 -8.66 0.85
C TYR A 182 12.70 -8.81 2.38
N ALA A 183 12.07 -7.85 3.08
CA ALA A 183 11.93 -7.91 4.54
C ALA A 183 11.04 -9.07 4.99
N GLU A 184 9.90 -9.29 4.33
CA GLU A 184 9.00 -10.40 4.66
C GLU A 184 9.64 -11.75 4.37
N TYR A 185 10.35 -11.89 3.23
CA TYR A 185 11.06 -13.12 2.90
C TYR A 185 12.14 -13.42 3.96
N ALA A 186 12.94 -12.41 4.32
CA ALA A 186 13.99 -12.54 5.33
C ALA A 186 13.41 -12.96 6.69
N PHE A 187 12.33 -12.35 7.12
CA PHE A 187 11.65 -12.69 8.37
C PHE A 187 11.12 -14.13 8.37
N ARG A 188 10.42 -14.54 7.32
CA ARG A 188 9.83 -15.89 7.22
C ARG A 188 10.86 -17.00 7.09
N ASN A 189 12.07 -16.70 6.58
CA ASN A 189 13.13 -17.67 6.35
C ASN A 189 14.34 -17.51 7.29
N ASN A 190 14.26 -16.66 8.33
CA ASN A 190 15.34 -16.39 9.28
C ASN A 190 16.66 -15.90 8.62
N GLU A 191 16.58 -15.10 7.57
CA GLU A 191 17.74 -14.52 6.90
C GLU A 191 18.24 -13.26 7.63
N VAL A 192 18.78 -13.41 8.83
CA VAL A 192 19.17 -12.26 9.69
C VAL A 192 20.24 -11.35 9.09
N GLY A 193 21.09 -11.85 8.19
CA GLY A 193 22.22 -11.10 7.62
C GLY A 193 21.81 -10.02 6.60
N VAL A 194 20.56 -9.95 6.17
CA VAL A 194 20.13 -9.07 5.08
C VAL A 194 19.41 -7.79 5.55
N TYR A 195 19.06 -7.69 6.83
CA TYR A 195 18.31 -6.52 7.32
C TYR A 195 19.06 -5.20 7.16
N GLN A 196 20.39 -5.21 7.33
CA GLN A 196 21.21 -4.02 7.12
C GLN A 196 21.16 -3.54 5.65
N ASP A 197 21.16 -4.48 4.70
CA ASP A 197 20.99 -4.14 3.28
C ASP A 197 19.60 -3.53 3.02
N ILE A 198 18.54 -4.14 3.56
CA ILE A 198 17.17 -3.62 3.45
C ILE A 198 17.08 -2.20 4.02
N ILE A 199 17.58 -1.97 5.23
CA ILE A 199 17.60 -0.66 5.88
C ILE A 199 18.38 0.36 5.04
N ASN A 200 19.54 -0.06 4.47
CA ASN A 200 20.34 0.80 3.62
C ASN A 200 19.56 1.27 2.38
N GLN A 201 18.70 0.44 1.77
CA GLN A 201 17.88 0.87 0.62
C GLN A 201 17.00 2.07 0.98
N PHE A 202 16.36 2.07 2.15
CA PHE A 202 15.55 3.20 2.61
C PHE A 202 16.37 4.46 2.86
N LEU A 203 17.45 4.33 3.62
CA LEU A 203 18.26 5.49 4.03
C LEU A 203 19.05 6.07 2.85
N MET A 204 19.49 5.24 1.92
CA MET A 204 20.14 5.66 0.69
C MET A 204 19.17 6.43 -0.20
N ALA A 205 17.95 5.92 -0.42
CA ALA A 205 16.92 6.64 -1.17
C ALA A 205 16.65 8.02 -0.54
N ALA A 206 16.54 8.08 0.81
CA ALA A 206 16.41 9.36 1.50
C ALA A 206 17.55 10.33 1.20
N ARG A 207 18.81 9.87 1.25
CA ARG A 207 19.97 10.73 0.99
C ARG A 207 19.99 11.29 -0.43
N HIS A 208 19.67 10.45 -1.41
CA HIS A 208 19.75 10.85 -2.83
C HIS A 208 18.57 11.67 -3.31
N THR A 209 17.37 11.46 -2.76
CA THR A 209 16.16 12.12 -3.27
C THR A 209 15.71 13.33 -2.44
N TYR A 210 16.22 13.50 -1.22
CA TYR A 210 15.85 14.64 -0.39
C TYR A 210 16.39 15.96 -0.93
N ASP A 211 15.48 16.90 -1.15
CA ASP A 211 15.78 18.27 -1.53
C ASP A 211 15.61 19.22 -0.33
N PRO A 212 16.70 19.81 0.20
CA PRO A 212 16.61 20.71 1.36
C PRO A 212 15.95 22.05 1.05
N ILE A 213 15.81 22.44 -0.23
CA ILE A 213 15.18 23.69 -0.63
C ILE A 213 13.66 23.59 -0.47
N THR A 214 13.06 22.53 -0.98
CA THR A 214 11.62 22.29 -0.88
C THR A 214 11.22 21.54 0.40
N ASP A 215 12.21 20.96 1.10
CA ASP A 215 12.02 20.02 2.21
C ASP A 215 11.13 18.85 1.80
N LEU A 216 11.34 18.30 0.60
CA LEU A 216 10.61 17.15 0.05
C LEU A 216 11.57 16.10 -0.53
N TYR A 217 11.06 14.92 -0.76
CA TYR A 217 11.75 13.88 -1.52
C TYR A 217 11.33 13.96 -2.99
N LYS A 218 12.31 14.03 -3.90
CA LYS A 218 12.09 13.99 -5.35
C LYS A 218 11.70 12.59 -5.81
N HIS A 219 11.06 12.50 -7.00
CA HIS A 219 10.61 11.21 -7.55
C HIS A 219 11.76 10.19 -7.63
N ALA A 220 12.91 10.62 -8.15
CA ALA A 220 14.07 9.76 -8.33
C ALA A 220 15.39 10.58 -8.34
N CYS A 221 16.50 9.84 -8.29
CA CYS A 221 17.84 10.35 -8.50
C CYS A 221 18.61 9.42 -9.46
N ASP A 222 19.27 9.99 -10.47
CA ASP A 222 20.36 9.32 -11.19
C ASP A 222 21.68 9.64 -10.50
N VAL A 223 22.21 8.68 -9.75
CA VAL A 223 23.46 8.84 -8.99
C VAL A 223 24.64 9.14 -9.93
N SER A 224 24.57 8.67 -11.17
CA SER A 224 25.60 8.95 -12.19
C SER A 224 25.49 10.34 -12.85
N ARG A 225 24.34 11.02 -12.71
CA ARG A 225 24.05 12.35 -13.27
C ARG A 225 24.14 12.43 -14.80
N LYS A 226 23.90 11.33 -15.48
CA LYS A 226 24.02 11.23 -16.94
C LYS A 226 22.69 11.36 -17.66
N GLU A 227 21.58 11.13 -16.94
CA GLU A 227 20.26 11.24 -17.52
C GLU A 227 19.86 12.70 -17.75
N LYS A 228 19.19 12.98 -18.87
CA LYS A 228 18.78 14.34 -19.24
C LYS A 228 17.74 14.92 -18.29
N TRP A 229 16.94 14.06 -17.64
CA TRP A 229 15.93 14.48 -16.67
C TRP A 229 16.55 14.83 -15.31
N ALA A 230 17.78 14.40 -15.05
CA ALA A 230 18.47 14.59 -13.78
C ALA A 230 19.16 15.94 -13.69
N ASP A 231 19.07 16.57 -12.54
CA ASP A 231 19.86 17.76 -12.24
C ASP A 231 21.37 17.43 -12.33
N PRO A 232 22.17 18.22 -13.07
CA PRO A 232 23.57 17.90 -13.31
C PRO A 232 24.45 17.96 -12.06
N VAL A 233 23.99 18.60 -10.98
CA VAL A 233 24.74 18.73 -9.72
C VAL A 233 24.30 17.69 -8.71
N THR A 234 22.98 17.54 -8.51
CA THR A 234 22.41 16.66 -7.48
C THR A 234 22.03 15.27 -8.01
N GLY A 235 21.77 15.13 -9.31
CA GLY A 235 21.23 13.91 -9.90
C GLY A 235 19.71 13.74 -9.71
N GLN A 236 19.07 14.65 -8.99
CA GLN A 236 17.65 14.56 -8.64
C GLN A 236 16.74 14.89 -9.82
N SER A 237 15.54 14.30 -9.84
CA SER A 237 14.46 14.72 -10.73
C SER A 237 13.92 16.10 -10.33
N GLN A 238 13.25 16.78 -11.26
CA GLN A 238 12.81 18.17 -11.07
C GLN A 238 11.76 18.29 -9.96
N HIS A 239 10.78 17.37 -9.90
CA HIS A 239 9.61 17.48 -9.04
C HIS A 239 9.46 16.34 -8.03
N SER A 240 8.68 16.61 -6.99
CA SER A 240 8.22 15.66 -5.99
C SER A 240 6.86 15.12 -6.42
N TRP A 241 6.84 13.94 -7.03
CA TRP A 241 5.60 13.29 -7.47
C TRP A 241 4.88 12.62 -6.30
N GLY A 242 3.58 12.93 -6.14
CA GLY A 242 2.78 12.45 -5.00
C GLY A 242 2.80 10.93 -4.84
N ARG A 243 2.59 10.18 -5.93
CA ARG A 243 2.60 8.71 -5.88
C ARG A 243 3.97 8.13 -5.55
N ALA A 244 5.07 8.73 -6.01
CA ALA A 244 6.41 8.27 -5.65
C ALA A 244 6.65 8.40 -4.14
N LEU A 245 6.29 9.54 -3.54
CA LEU A 245 6.34 9.71 -2.09
C LEU A 245 5.38 8.75 -1.39
N GLY A 246 4.20 8.49 -1.96
CA GLY A 246 3.23 7.50 -1.47
C GLY A 246 3.80 6.09 -1.40
N TRP A 247 4.46 5.64 -2.46
CA TRP A 247 5.17 4.36 -2.47
C TRP A 247 6.22 4.27 -1.37
N TYR A 248 7.04 5.31 -1.24
CA TYR A 248 8.08 5.35 -0.23
C TYR A 248 7.51 5.30 1.20
N ALA A 249 6.43 6.04 1.44
CA ALA A 249 5.73 6.07 2.72
C ALA A 249 5.13 4.69 3.07
N MET A 250 4.44 4.04 2.13
CA MET A 250 3.90 2.69 2.31
C MET A 250 5.01 1.67 2.57
N ALA A 251 6.14 1.79 1.86
CA ALA A 251 7.27 0.88 2.04
C ALA A 251 7.76 0.83 3.49
N PHE A 252 7.84 1.97 4.19
CA PHE A 252 8.25 2.00 5.59
C PHE A 252 7.31 1.20 6.48
N VAL A 253 6.01 1.45 6.39
CA VAL A 253 5.05 0.82 7.30
C VAL A 253 4.88 -0.66 7.02
N ASP A 254 5.14 -1.11 5.80
CA ASP A 254 5.06 -2.52 5.42
C ASP A 254 6.37 -3.26 5.77
N ALA A 255 7.53 -2.68 5.50
CA ALA A 255 8.81 -3.34 5.80
C ALA A 255 9.13 -3.38 7.31
N LEU A 256 8.80 -2.31 8.06
CA LEU A 256 9.05 -2.23 9.51
C LEU A 256 8.33 -3.31 10.32
N GLU A 257 7.30 -3.96 9.79
CA GLU A 257 6.64 -5.10 10.42
C GLU A 257 7.53 -6.33 10.50
N PHE A 258 8.45 -6.49 9.54
CA PHE A 258 9.32 -7.65 9.40
C PHE A 258 10.77 -7.39 9.84
N ILE A 259 11.16 -6.13 10.03
CA ILE A 259 12.50 -5.77 10.50
C ILE A 259 12.51 -5.82 12.04
N PRO A 260 13.36 -6.66 12.66
CA PRO A 260 13.43 -6.77 14.12
C PRO A 260 13.73 -5.44 14.80
N GLN A 261 13.18 -5.25 16.02
CA GLN A 261 13.32 -3.98 16.74
C GLN A 261 14.77 -3.63 17.13
N HIS A 262 15.62 -4.65 17.28
CA HIS A 262 17.02 -4.47 17.67
C HIS A 262 17.97 -4.22 16.51
N GLU A 263 17.48 -4.23 15.26
CA GLU A 263 18.31 -4.00 14.09
C GLU A 263 18.88 -2.57 14.06
N ALA A 264 20.18 -2.46 13.87
CA ALA A 264 20.85 -1.17 13.77
C ALA A 264 20.33 -0.38 12.57
N GLY A 265 20.00 0.90 12.77
CA GLY A 265 19.43 1.77 11.73
C GLY A 265 17.91 1.70 11.57
N ARG A 266 17.21 0.78 12.25
CA ARG A 266 15.74 0.75 12.26
C ARG A 266 15.14 2.05 12.81
N ASP A 267 15.76 2.62 13.85
CA ASP A 267 15.34 3.92 14.38
C ASP A 267 15.53 5.05 13.36
N SER A 268 16.58 4.99 12.54
CA SER A 268 16.79 5.95 11.44
C SER A 268 15.70 5.83 10.37
N MET A 269 15.17 4.63 10.10
CA MET A 269 14.00 4.46 9.25
C MET A 269 12.75 5.13 9.87
N ILE A 270 12.52 4.96 11.18
CA ILE A 270 11.39 5.58 11.88
C ILE A 270 11.54 7.11 11.88
N ILE A 271 12.74 7.66 12.09
CA ILE A 271 13.01 9.10 11.98
C ILE A 271 12.69 9.61 10.57
N THR A 272 13.10 8.87 9.55
CA THR A 272 12.80 9.22 8.14
C THR A 272 11.30 9.16 7.86
N LEU A 273 10.60 8.13 8.34
CA LEU A 273 9.14 8.04 8.23
C LEU A 273 8.43 9.21 8.92
N ASN A 274 8.91 9.65 10.10
CA ASN A 274 8.37 10.82 10.78
C ASN A 274 8.55 12.10 9.95
N LYS A 275 9.68 12.25 9.25
CA LYS A 275 9.90 13.35 8.31
C LYS A 275 8.92 13.29 7.13
N VAL A 276 8.71 12.11 6.55
CA VAL A 276 7.70 11.91 5.50
C VAL A 276 6.29 12.24 6.02
N ALA A 277 5.93 11.83 7.24
CA ALA A 277 4.63 12.15 7.84
C ALA A 277 4.44 13.66 8.06
N GLN A 278 5.50 14.39 8.44
CA GLN A 278 5.47 15.86 8.52
C GLN A 278 5.21 16.51 7.16
N GLN A 279 5.87 16.02 6.11
CA GLN A 279 5.64 16.50 4.73
C GLN A 279 4.21 16.23 4.28
N ILE A 280 3.70 15.01 4.50
CA ILE A 280 2.30 14.64 4.19
C ILE A 280 1.33 15.59 4.90
N LYS A 281 1.51 15.84 6.20
CA LYS A 281 0.67 16.75 6.97
C LYS A 281 0.72 18.18 6.41
N ARG A 282 1.90 18.69 6.11
CA ARG A 282 2.10 20.07 5.60
C ARG A 282 1.44 20.28 4.25
N LEU A 283 1.42 19.26 3.40
CA LEU A 283 0.95 19.34 2.02
C LEU A 283 -0.53 18.97 1.85
N GLN A 284 -1.20 18.61 2.94
CA GLN A 284 -2.62 18.28 2.89
C GLN A 284 -3.45 19.53 2.55
N ASP A 285 -4.25 19.47 1.50
CA ASP A 285 -5.17 20.53 1.15
C ASP A 285 -6.19 20.77 2.27
N GLU A 286 -6.31 22.02 2.70
CA GLU A 286 -7.12 22.38 3.87
C GLU A 286 -8.63 22.18 3.65
N LYS A 287 -9.11 22.30 2.41
CA LYS A 287 -10.54 22.21 2.10
C LYS A 287 -10.99 20.77 1.95
N THR A 288 -10.23 19.98 1.20
CA THR A 288 -10.62 18.62 0.83
C THR A 288 -9.97 17.53 1.68
N GLY A 289 -8.84 17.84 2.33
CA GLY A 289 -8.04 16.85 3.03
C GLY A 289 -7.20 15.94 2.12
N LEU A 290 -7.13 16.23 0.83
CA LEU A 290 -6.44 15.43 -0.19
C LEU A 290 -5.07 16.02 -0.56
N TRP A 291 -4.37 15.39 -1.52
CA TRP A 291 -3.04 15.82 -1.96
C TRP A 291 -2.96 15.93 -3.49
N TYR A 292 -2.14 16.87 -3.94
CA TYR A 292 -1.92 17.14 -5.35
C TYR A 292 -0.98 16.12 -6.01
N GLN A 293 -1.13 15.96 -7.33
CA GLN A 293 -0.28 15.13 -8.19
C GLN A 293 1.20 15.51 -8.06
N VAL A 294 1.52 16.80 -8.14
CA VAL A 294 2.87 17.35 -8.01
C VAL A 294 2.96 18.15 -6.71
N LEU A 295 3.65 17.60 -5.72
CA LEU A 295 3.59 18.07 -4.34
C LEU A 295 4.29 19.41 -4.11
N ASP A 296 5.40 19.66 -4.79
CA ASP A 296 6.15 20.93 -4.72
C ASP A 296 5.52 22.04 -5.57
N ARG A 297 4.38 21.77 -6.23
CA ARG A 297 3.61 22.70 -7.06
C ARG A 297 2.12 22.70 -6.68
N SER A 298 1.81 22.45 -5.41
CA SER A 298 0.43 22.40 -4.90
C SER A 298 -0.30 23.71 -5.20
N GLY A 299 -1.47 23.61 -5.84
CA GLY A 299 -2.29 24.76 -6.21
C GLY A 299 -1.90 25.50 -7.49
N ASP A 300 -0.81 25.12 -8.16
CA ASP A 300 -0.43 25.68 -9.44
C ASP A 300 -1.42 25.28 -10.55
N GLU A 301 -1.51 26.12 -11.61
CA GLU A 301 -2.41 25.88 -12.73
C GLU A 301 -2.17 24.52 -13.37
N GLY A 302 -3.26 23.78 -13.62
CA GLY A 302 -3.23 22.45 -14.21
C GLY A 302 -2.92 21.31 -13.22
N ASN A 303 -2.40 21.58 -12.02
CA ASN A 303 -2.22 20.55 -10.99
C ASN A 303 -3.57 20.13 -10.39
N TYR A 304 -3.71 18.87 -10.07
CA TYR A 304 -4.98 18.32 -9.57
C TYR A 304 -4.79 17.47 -8.33
N LEU A 305 -5.85 17.36 -7.53
CA LEU A 305 -5.91 16.43 -6.39
C LEU A 305 -5.99 15.00 -6.94
N GLU A 306 -5.04 14.15 -6.54
CA GLU A 306 -4.79 12.84 -7.13
C GLU A 306 -5.11 11.72 -6.14
N SER A 307 -5.84 10.71 -6.61
CA SER A 307 -6.38 9.70 -5.70
C SER A 307 -5.34 8.71 -5.19
N SER A 308 -4.41 8.24 -6.04
CA SER A 308 -3.49 7.20 -5.62
C SER A 308 -2.54 7.67 -4.51
N CYS A 309 -1.93 8.85 -4.65
CA CYS A 309 -1.09 9.39 -3.58
C CYS A 309 -1.90 9.67 -2.31
N SER A 310 -3.13 10.18 -2.45
CA SER A 310 -3.99 10.50 -1.31
C SER A 310 -4.31 9.25 -0.49
N VAL A 311 -4.71 8.14 -1.12
CA VAL A 311 -5.00 6.88 -0.39
C VAL A 311 -3.74 6.23 0.18
N MET A 312 -2.59 6.34 -0.49
CA MET A 312 -1.30 5.85 0.01
C MET A 312 -0.88 6.59 1.28
N PHE A 313 -1.04 7.91 1.32
CA PHE A 313 -0.74 8.72 2.50
C PHE A 313 -1.68 8.40 3.65
N VAL A 314 -2.97 8.26 3.38
CA VAL A 314 -3.98 7.88 4.38
C VAL A 314 -3.65 6.51 4.98
N TYR A 315 -3.40 5.50 4.14
CA TYR A 315 -3.00 4.17 4.61
C TYR A 315 -1.74 4.22 5.49
N THR A 316 -0.71 4.92 4.99
CA THR A 316 0.56 5.05 5.73
C THR A 316 0.36 5.65 7.10
N LEU A 317 -0.38 6.76 7.20
CA LEU A 317 -0.59 7.46 8.48
C LEU A 317 -1.42 6.62 9.44
N PHE A 318 -2.51 5.99 9.00
CA PHE A 318 -3.29 5.09 9.85
C PHE A 318 -2.43 3.95 10.40
N LYS A 319 -1.71 3.25 9.53
CA LYS A 319 -0.86 2.11 9.93
C LYS A 319 0.30 2.56 10.82
N ALA A 320 0.96 3.68 10.50
CA ALA A 320 2.06 4.22 11.28
C ALA A 320 1.63 4.62 12.70
N VAL A 321 0.46 5.26 12.86
CA VAL A 321 -0.10 5.57 14.18
C VAL A 321 -0.44 4.30 14.95
N ARG A 322 -1.14 3.35 14.31
CA ARG A 322 -1.52 2.08 14.95
C ARG A 322 -0.30 1.27 15.43
N LYS A 323 0.80 1.32 14.68
CA LYS A 323 2.05 0.63 15.03
C LYS A 323 2.97 1.42 15.97
N GLY A 324 2.61 2.66 16.31
CA GLY A 324 3.41 3.52 17.18
C GLY A 324 4.70 4.04 16.53
N TYR A 325 4.74 4.11 15.19
CA TYR A 325 5.90 4.63 14.45
C TYR A 325 5.91 6.16 14.36
N VAL A 326 4.73 6.78 14.43
CA VAL A 326 4.55 8.24 14.42
C VAL A 326 3.62 8.67 15.54
N ASP A 327 3.64 9.97 15.87
CA ASP A 327 2.83 10.56 16.93
C ASP A 327 1.32 10.37 16.65
N PRO A 328 0.49 10.06 17.68
CA PRO A 328 -0.95 9.88 17.55
C PRO A 328 -1.70 11.07 16.93
N SER A 329 -1.16 12.30 16.98
CA SER A 329 -1.79 13.48 16.37
C SER A 329 -1.93 13.38 14.84
N TYR A 330 -1.13 12.52 14.18
CA TYR A 330 -1.28 12.26 12.75
C TYR A 330 -2.58 11.53 12.40
N LEU A 331 -3.26 10.93 13.38
CA LEU A 331 -4.56 10.30 13.17
C LEU A 331 -5.58 11.27 12.57
N ALA A 332 -5.62 12.52 13.06
CA ALA A 332 -6.53 13.54 12.54
C ALA A 332 -6.26 13.88 11.05
N VAL A 333 -5.00 13.86 10.62
CA VAL A 333 -4.61 14.05 9.21
C VAL A 333 -5.12 12.88 8.37
N ALA A 334 -4.92 11.64 8.83
CA ALA A 334 -5.38 10.43 8.14
C ALA A 334 -6.92 10.40 8.02
N GLU A 335 -7.65 10.72 9.09
CA GLU A 335 -9.11 10.75 9.10
C GLU A 335 -9.68 11.81 8.16
N LYS A 336 -9.08 13.00 8.16
CA LYS A 336 -9.46 14.08 7.23
C LYS A 336 -9.23 13.64 5.79
N GLY A 337 -8.07 13.06 5.51
CA GLY A 337 -7.74 12.52 4.19
C GLY A 337 -8.70 11.42 3.74
N TYR A 338 -9.00 10.45 4.62
CA TYR A 338 -9.92 9.36 4.29
C TYR A 338 -11.34 9.85 3.98
N LYS A 339 -11.86 10.80 4.76
CA LYS A 339 -13.16 11.44 4.49
C LYS A 339 -13.14 12.17 3.15
N GLY A 340 -12.06 12.91 2.87
CA GLY A 340 -11.88 13.56 1.57
C GLY A 340 -11.84 12.57 0.40
N VAL A 341 -11.20 11.41 0.56
CA VAL A 341 -11.20 10.34 -0.45
C VAL A 341 -12.63 9.85 -0.70
N LEU A 342 -13.40 9.56 0.35
CA LEU A 342 -14.78 9.09 0.21
C LEU A 342 -15.67 10.13 -0.46
N GLU A 343 -15.49 11.41 -0.15
CA GLU A 343 -16.34 12.50 -0.67
C GLU A 343 -15.99 12.87 -2.11
N HIS A 344 -14.71 12.88 -2.49
CA HIS A 344 -14.27 13.47 -3.75
C HIS A 344 -13.81 12.47 -4.80
N PHE A 345 -13.47 11.24 -4.39
CA PHE A 345 -12.95 10.23 -5.31
C PHE A 345 -13.82 8.98 -5.44
N ILE A 346 -14.69 8.69 -4.47
CA ILE A 346 -15.55 7.51 -4.56
C ILE A 346 -16.87 7.88 -5.19
N THR A 347 -17.27 7.10 -6.18
CA THR A 347 -18.60 7.14 -6.80
C THR A 347 -19.28 5.79 -6.66
N THR A 348 -20.60 5.78 -6.61
CA THR A 348 -21.40 4.54 -6.54
C THR A 348 -22.39 4.54 -7.69
N ASP A 349 -22.49 3.46 -8.45
CA ASP A 349 -23.44 3.30 -9.52
C ASP A 349 -24.81 2.78 -9.03
N ASP A 350 -25.79 2.68 -9.94
CA ASP A 350 -27.17 2.23 -9.64
C ASP A 350 -27.24 0.75 -9.14
N LYS A 351 -26.16 -0.01 -9.32
CA LYS A 351 -26.04 -1.41 -8.85
C LYS A 351 -25.32 -1.51 -7.51
N GLY A 352 -24.89 -0.40 -6.95
CA GLY A 352 -24.12 -0.33 -5.70
C GLY A 352 -22.63 -0.64 -5.88
N MET A 353 -22.13 -0.78 -7.09
CA MET A 353 -20.70 -0.90 -7.35
C MET A 353 -20.03 0.46 -7.13
N ILE A 354 -18.88 0.41 -6.45
CA ILE A 354 -18.09 1.63 -6.22
C ILE A 354 -16.92 1.73 -7.18
N SER A 355 -16.55 2.97 -7.50
CA SER A 355 -15.37 3.31 -8.29
C SER A 355 -14.54 4.34 -7.56
N ILE A 356 -13.20 4.23 -7.67
CA ILE A 356 -12.28 5.29 -7.27
C ILE A 356 -11.81 6.03 -8.52
N THR A 357 -11.97 7.36 -8.52
CA THR A 357 -11.72 8.21 -9.68
C THR A 357 -10.42 9.00 -9.55
N LYS A 358 -9.98 9.66 -10.60
CA LYS A 358 -8.87 10.63 -10.63
C LYS A 358 -7.49 10.07 -10.24
N ALA A 359 -7.19 8.85 -10.62
CA ALA A 359 -5.83 8.32 -10.50
C ALA A 359 -4.99 8.68 -11.73
N CYS A 360 -3.77 9.15 -11.53
CA CYS A 360 -2.77 9.19 -12.59
C CYS A 360 -2.47 7.78 -13.08
N ALA A 361 -2.61 7.51 -14.37
CA ALA A 361 -2.42 6.16 -14.90
C ALA A 361 -0.97 5.68 -14.69
N VAL A 362 0.02 6.46 -15.13
CA VAL A 362 1.43 6.16 -14.94
C VAL A 362 2.26 7.42 -15.08
N ALA A 363 3.28 7.58 -14.25
CA ALA A 363 4.35 8.53 -14.49
C ALA A 363 5.70 7.85 -14.29
N GLY A 364 6.74 8.41 -14.88
CA GLY A 364 8.10 7.88 -14.80
C GLY A 364 9.10 8.82 -15.47
N LEU A 365 10.36 8.40 -15.55
CA LEU A 365 11.46 9.21 -16.06
C LEU A 365 12.22 8.46 -17.15
N GLY A 366 12.78 9.18 -18.12
CA GLY A 366 13.51 8.56 -19.21
C GLY A 366 12.68 7.60 -20.06
N GLY A 367 13.28 6.50 -20.51
CA GLY A 367 12.65 5.45 -21.30
C GLY A 367 12.54 5.78 -22.79
N LYS A 368 11.81 4.93 -23.54
CA LYS A 368 11.75 4.99 -25.01
C LYS A 368 11.23 6.32 -25.55
N ASN A 369 10.20 6.89 -24.93
CA ASN A 369 9.60 8.18 -25.30
C ASN A 369 10.12 9.32 -24.40
N TYR A 370 11.30 9.27 -24.02
CA TYR A 370 12.05 10.05 -23.05
C TYR A 370 11.24 11.08 -22.24
N ARG A 371 10.85 10.69 -21.06
CA ARG A 371 10.05 11.50 -20.12
C ARG A 371 10.99 12.37 -19.29
N MET A 372 10.82 13.70 -19.39
CA MET A 372 11.66 14.65 -18.67
C MET A 372 11.30 14.78 -17.19
N GLY A 373 10.07 14.44 -16.82
CA GLY A 373 9.60 14.63 -15.44
C GLY A 373 9.50 16.09 -15.05
N ASP A 374 9.25 16.97 -16.04
CA ASP A 374 8.90 18.37 -15.83
C ASP A 374 7.44 18.51 -15.39
N TYR A 375 7.04 19.71 -15.03
CA TYR A 375 5.70 19.97 -14.53
C TYR A 375 4.62 19.60 -15.56
N ASP A 376 4.79 20.05 -16.80
CA ASP A 376 3.84 19.80 -17.88
C ASP A 376 3.68 18.31 -18.15
N TYR A 377 4.75 17.53 -18.06
CA TYR A 377 4.68 16.08 -18.18
C TYR A 377 3.75 15.47 -17.12
N TYR A 378 3.93 15.82 -15.83
CA TYR A 378 3.14 15.21 -14.75
C TYR A 378 1.65 15.58 -14.81
N ILE A 379 1.31 16.84 -15.13
CA ILE A 379 -0.08 17.29 -15.14
C ILE A 379 -0.86 16.84 -16.39
N ASN A 380 -0.16 16.42 -17.45
CA ASN A 380 -0.76 15.94 -18.69
C ASN A 380 -0.76 14.41 -18.82
N GLU A 381 -0.26 13.68 -17.82
CA GLU A 381 -0.41 12.23 -17.81
C GLU A 381 -1.87 11.81 -17.74
N GLN A 382 -2.21 10.69 -18.40
CA GLN A 382 -3.58 10.19 -18.42
C GLN A 382 -4.13 9.98 -17.00
N ILE A 383 -5.32 10.53 -16.76
CA ILE A 383 -6.13 10.25 -15.57
C ILE A 383 -7.10 9.12 -15.90
N ARG A 384 -7.21 8.13 -15.02
CA ARG A 384 -8.18 7.03 -15.17
C ARG A 384 -8.80 6.64 -13.84
N ASP A 385 -10.01 6.08 -13.92
CA ASP A 385 -10.72 5.55 -12.78
C ASP A 385 -10.34 4.08 -12.54
N ASN A 386 -10.50 3.60 -11.32
CA ASN A 386 -10.24 2.21 -10.90
C ASN A 386 -8.83 1.73 -11.23
N ASP A 387 -7.86 2.64 -11.14
CA ASP A 387 -6.47 2.28 -11.30
C ASP A 387 -6.00 1.47 -10.09
N PRO A 388 -5.38 0.28 -10.26
CA PRO A 388 -4.90 -0.56 -9.16
C PRO A 388 -4.03 0.17 -8.14
N LYS A 389 -3.30 1.19 -8.56
CA LYS A 389 -2.45 2.01 -7.70
C LYS A 389 -3.24 2.95 -6.77
N ALA A 390 -4.53 3.14 -7.04
CA ALA A 390 -5.47 3.76 -6.13
C ALA A 390 -6.34 2.71 -5.43
N VAL A 391 -6.81 1.69 -6.14
CA VAL A 391 -7.70 0.63 -5.61
C VAL A 391 -7.05 -0.13 -4.46
N GLY A 392 -5.85 -0.69 -4.67
CA GLY A 392 -5.16 -1.46 -3.62
C GLY A 392 -4.94 -0.66 -2.33
N PRO A 393 -4.31 0.52 -2.40
CA PRO A 393 -4.14 1.38 -1.21
C PRO A 393 -5.46 1.88 -0.61
N PHE A 394 -6.53 2.07 -1.40
CA PHE A 394 -7.87 2.39 -0.85
C PHE A 394 -8.42 1.23 -0.01
N ILE A 395 -8.31 -0.01 -0.48
CA ILE A 395 -8.71 -1.20 0.28
C ILE A 395 -7.92 -1.25 1.60
N MET A 396 -6.59 -1.08 1.54
CA MET A 396 -5.71 -1.09 2.73
C MET A 396 -6.06 0.04 3.71
N ALA A 397 -6.29 1.26 3.22
CA ALA A 397 -6.69 2.40 4.04
C ALA A 397 -8.07 2.18 4.69
N SER A 398 -9.01 1.60 3.95
CA SER A 398 -10.34 1.27 4.46
C SER A 398 -10.27 0.23 5.58
N LEU A 399 -9.45 -0.80 5.44
CA LEU A 399 -9.21 -1.78 6.51
C LEU A 399 -8.64 -1.15 7.78
N GLU A 400 -7.69 -0.22 7.66
CA GLU A 400 -7.16 0.51 8.83
C GLU A 400 -8.24 1.40 9.47
N TRP A 401 -9.05 2.08 8.68
CA TRP A 401 -10.19 2.85 9.16
C TRP A 401 -11.21 1.97 9.90
N GLU A 402 -11.56 0.83 9.36
CA GLU A 402 -12.49 -0.15 9.93
C GLU A 402 -11.98 -0.67 11.29
N ARG A 403 -10.68 -0.99 11.39
CA ARG A 403 -10.03 -1.36 12.66
C ARG A 403 -10.14 -0.24 13.70
N LEU A 404 -9.91 1.00 13.29
CA LEU A 404 -10.04 2.15 14.17
C LEU A 404 -11.46 2.33 14.71
N GLN A 405 -12.48 2.17 13.83
CA GLN A 405 -13.87 2.30 14.24
C GLN A 405 -14.30 1.19 15.23
N GLU A 406 -13.78 -0.02 15.10
CA GLU A 406 -14.03 -1.10 16.06
C GLU A 406 -13.44 -0.79 17.43
N VAL A 407 -12.19 -0.33 17.48
CA VAL A 407 -11.55 0.07 18.74
C VAL A 407 -12.38 1.18 19.43
N ARG A 408 -12.83 2.17 18.68
CA ARG A 408 -13.69 3.26 19.21
C ARG A 408 -15.03 2.76 19.74
N LYS A 409 -15.66 1.81 19.09
CA LYS A 409 -16.91 1.20 19.59
C LYS A 409 -16.69 0.46 20.91
N ILE A 410 -15.59 -0.26 21.05
CA ILE A 410 -15.26 -1.01 22.26
C ILE A 410 -14.99 -0.06 23.44
N VAL A 411 -14.29 1.05 23.21
CA VAL A 411 -13.93 2.01 24.26
C VAL A 411 -15.13 2.84 24.72
N ASN A 412 -16.12 3.07 23.83
CA ASN A 412 -17.31 3.88 24.13
C ASN A 412 -18.49 3.07 24.70
N ASN A 413 -18.41 1.72 24.73
CA ASN A 413 -19.36 0.80 25.38
C ASN A 413 -18.86 0.36 26.76
#